data_41a0b1023f376bbd3f51fdcfff653d0b
#
_entry.id   41a0b1023f376bbd3f51fdcfff653d0b
#
_cell.length_a   1.000
_cell.length_b   1.000
_cell.length_c   1.000
_cell.angle_alpha   90.00
_cell.angle_beta   90.00
_cell.angle_gamma   90.00
#
_symmetry.space_group_name_H-M   'P 1'
#
loop_
_entity.id
_entity.type
_entity.pdbx_description
1 polymer ?
#
loop_
_entity_poly.entity_id
_entity_poly.type
_entity_poly.pdbx_seq_one_letter_code
_entity_poly.pdbx_strand_id
1 'polypeptide(L)'
;SENINYEVIPYAKNLSTGDKVQINSLTPSLSIQQETITLNLNEEFNAMDYVKGFTHSGSDITSKVKFESNVDTTKHGNYQVKYTVEDNDVTFNKILNVKVVSDYDYLSDFEWKSVSTAWGTPRRNSNIQGRVNGNIKTFEKGFGIHANGKITYDLSDKEYDTFEALLGVDQSSIQPNNNSSIKFKIIADGKVLASTDVLVYYD
;
A
#
# COMPACT_ATOMS: atom_id res chain seq x y z
N SER A 1 -19.37 -29.48 25.59
CA SER A 1 -19.49 -30.04 24.24
C SER A 1 -18.15 -30.65 23.87
N GLU A 2 -18.15 -32.00 23.78
CA GLU A 2 -16.97 -32.73 23.34
C GLU A 2 -16.72 -32.42 21.87
N ASN A 3 -15.51 -31.98 21.52
CA ASN A 3 -15.05 -31.89 20.16
C ASN A 3 -14.83 -33.30 19.61
N ILE A 4 -15.78 -33.80 18.84
CA ILE A 4 -15.62 -35.08 18.15
C ILE A 4 -14.83 -34.80 16.87
N ASN A 5 -13.59 -35.24 16.83
CA ASN A 5 -12.81 -35.26 15.60
C ASN A 5 -13.21 -36.47 14.77
N TYR A 6 -13.74 -36.23 13.58
CA TYR A 6 -14.00 -37.27 12.61
C TYR A 6 -12.78 -37.45 11.70
N GLU A 7 -12.21 -38.64 11.68
CA GLU A 7 -11.23 -39.04 10.70
C GLU A 7 -11.96 -39.72 9.54
N VAL A 8 -11.90 -39.12 8.32
CA VAL A 8 -12.42 -39.76 7.12
C VAL A 8 -11.30 -40.56 6.50
N ILE A 9 -11.39 -41.88 6.57
CA ILE A 9 -10.43 -42.80 5.96
C ILE A 9 -11.00 -43.23 4.62
N PRO A 10 -10.51 -42.67 3.47
CA PRO A 10 -10.93 -43.12 2.15
C PRO A 10 -10.40 -44.52 1.88
N TYR A 11 -11.19 -45.34 1.18
CA TYR A 11 -10.77 -46.65 0.71
C TYR A 11 -11.22 -46.91 -0.73
N ALA A 12 -10.41 -47.67 -1.45
CA ALA A 12 -10.82 -48.27 -2.73
C ALA A 12 -11.21 -49.72 -2.46
N LYS A 13 -12.32 -50.13 -3.07
CA LYS A 13 -12.80 -51.54 -2.99
C LYS A 13 -12.56 -52.24 -4.33
N ASN A 14 -11.88 -53.37 -4.29
CA ASN A 14 -11.80 -54.24 -5.44
C ASN A 14 -13.16 -54.95 -5.62
N LEU A 15 -13.85 -54.66 -6.71
CA LEU A 15 -15.19 -55.18 -6.95
C LEU A 15 -15.21 -56.67 -7.25
N SER A 16 -14.08 -57.26 -7.69
CA SER A 16 -13.98 -58.70 -8.00
C SER A 16 -13.71 -59.56 -6.74
N THR A 17 -12.88 -59.04 -5.84
CA THR A 17 -12.49 -59.81 -4.62
C THR A 17 -13.19 -59.31 -3.34
N GLY A 18 -13.74 -58.10 -3.38
CA GLY A 18 -14.31 -57.45 -2.21
C GLY A 18 -13.29 -56.83 -1.26
N ASP A 19 -11.99 -56.96 -1.57
CA ASP A 19 -10.93 -56.42 -0.75
C ASP A 19 -10.98 -54.90 -0.71
N LYS A 20 -10.71 -54.31 0.47
CA LYS A 20 -10.62 -52.87 0.70
C LYS A 20 -9.18 -52.50 0.89
N VAL A 21 -8.70 -51.52 0.13
CA VAL A 21 -7.41 -50.86 0.34
C VAL A 21 -7.66 -49.47 0.89
N GLN A 22 -7.11 -49.22 2.07
CA GLN A 22 -7.15 -47.87 2.66
C GLN A 22 -6.31 -46.92 1.80
N ILE A 23 -6.89 -45.82 1.37
CA ILE A 23 -6.19 -44.73 0.71
C ILE A 23 -5.96 -43.65 1.76
N ASN A 24 -4.75 -43.56 2.26
CA ASN A 24 -4.38 -42.47 3.15
C ASN A 24 -4.21 -41.21 2.30
N SER A 25 -4.94 -40.15 2.63
CA SER A 25 -4.66 -38.82 2.07
C SER A 25 -3.34 -38.34 2.64
N LEU A 26 -2.33 -38.22 1.79
CA LEU A 26 -1.00 -37.72 2.18
C LEU A 26 -0.90 -36.20 2.00
N THR A 27 -2.02 -35.50 1.95
CA THR A 27 -2.06 -34.06 1.68
C THR A 27 -1.37 -33.28 2.82
N PRO A 28 -0.31 -32.56 2.52
CA PRO A 28 0.31 -31.64 3.48
C PRO A 28 -0.64 -30.47 3.76
N SER A 29 -0.33 -29.66 4.77
CA SER A 29 -1.13 -28.49 5.13
C SER A 29 -0.26 -27.26 5.35
N LEU A 30 -0.88 -26.09 5.19
CA LEU A 30 -0.30 -24.79 5.51
C LEU A 30 -1.16 -24.10 6.58
N SER A 31 -0.53 -23.66 7.64
CA SER A 31 -1.14 -22.84 8.68
C SER A 31 -0.68 -21.41 8.52
N ILE A 32 -1.62 -20.47 8.42
CA ILE A 32 -1.40 -19.03 8.54
C ILE A 32 -2.23 -18.53 9.71
N GLN A 33 -1.71 -17.61 10.51
CA GLN A 33 -2.40 -17.12 11.71
C GLN A 33 -3.65 -16.31 11.38
N GLN A 34 -3.61 -15.57 10.27
CA GLN A 34 -4.70 -14.73 9.78
C GLN A 34 -4.76 -14.84 8.26
N GLU A 35 -5.96 -14.78 7.70
CA GLU A 35 -6.14 -14.78 6.23
C GLU A 35 -5.81 -13.43 5.60
N THR A 36 -5.85 -12.36 6.41
CA THR A 36 -5.50 -11.00 6.00
C THR A 36 -4.69 -10.33 7.10
N ILE A 37 -3.59 -9.71 6.72
CA ILE A 37 -2.79 -8.84 7.60
C ILE A 37 -2.81 -7.42 7.07
N THR A 38 -2.59 -6.46 7.97
CA THR A 38 -2.44 -5.04 7.62
C THR A 38 -1.04 -4.60 8.01
N LEU A 39 -0.34 -3.96 7.09
CA LEU A 39 0.99 -3.36 7.28
C LEU A 39 0.88 -1.87 7.04
N ASN A 40 1.69 -1.10 7.74
CA ASN A 40 1.86 0.32 7.43
C ASN A 40 2.79 0.52 6.24
N LEU A 41 2.68 1.67 5.60
CA LEU A 41 3.60 2.03 4.51
C LEU A 41 5.05 1.99 4.99
N ASN A 42 5.92 1.36 4.20
CA ASN A 42 7.35 1.11 4.48
C ASN A 42 7.61 0.18 5.68
N GLU A 43 6.60 -0.52 6.21
CA GLU A 43 6.81 -1.54 7.24
C GLU A 43 7.60 -2.72 6.66
N GLU A 44 8.53 -3.27 7.44
CA GLU A 44 9.31 -4.43 7.04
C GLU A 44 8.39 -5.66 6.96
N PHE A 45 8.49 -6.39 5.87
CA PHE A 45 7.68 -7.59 5.62
C PHE A 45 8.54 -8.76 5.17
N ASN A 46 8.41 -9.87 5.90
CA ASN A 46 8.99 -11.17 5.51
C ASN A 46 7.87 -12.22 5.41
N ALA A 47 7.60 -12.69 4.20
CA ALA A 47 6.50 -13.64 3.95
C ALA A 47 6.58 -14.92 4.79
N MET A 48 7.78 -15.41 5.12
CA MET A 48 7.94 -16.66 5.86
C MET A 48 7.57 -16.56 7.34
N ASP A 49 7.43 -15.36 7.90
CA ASP A 49 7.05 -15.17 9.30
C ASP A 49 5.55 -15.48 9.55
N TYR A 50 4.76 -15.58 8.50
CA TYR A 50 3.30 -15.73 8.55
C TYR A 50 2.79 -17.15 8.26
N VAL A 51 3.68 -18.11 7.96
CA VAL A 51 3.28 -19.45 7.52
C VAL A 51 4.04 -20.55 8.24
N LYS A 52 3.35 -21.65 8.48
CA LYS A 52 3.97 -22.95 8.83
C LYS A 52 3.43 -24.03 7.92
N GLY A 53 4.29 -24.98 7.55
CA GLY A 53 3.95 -26.14 6.75
C GLY A 53 4.02 -27.44 7.57
N PHE A 54 3.07 -28.34 7.34
CA PHE A 54 3.02 -29.62 8.04
C PHE A 54 2.77 -30.77 7.08
N THR A 55 3.36 -31.92 7.37
CA THR A 55 2.97 -33.19 6.73
C THR A 55 1.54 -33.54 7.08
N HIS A 56 0.97 -34.51 6.39
CA HIS A 56 -0.33 -35.09 6.77
C HIS A 56 -0.35 -35.60 8.25
N SER A 57 0.75 -36.12 8.74
CA SER A 57 0.87 -36.61 10.13
C SER A 57 1.19 -35.52 11.16
N GLY A 58 1.29 -34.24 10.73
CA GLY A 58 1.52 -33.10 11.62
C GLY A 58 2.99 -32.78 11.90
N SER A 59 3.95 -33.43 11.23
CA SER A 59 5.37 -33.07 11.36
C SER A 59 5.65 -31.74 10.64
N ASP A 60 6.45 -30.87 11.26
CA ASP A 60 6.82 -29.56 10.69
C ASP A 60 7.71 -29.73 9.45
N ILE A 61 7.26 -29.19 8.34
CA ILE A 61 7.96 -29.11 7.06
C ILE A 61 8.01 -27.66 6.53
N THR A 62 7.99 -26.67 7.42
CA THR A 62 8.02 -25.24 7.04
C THR A 62 9.18 -24.90 6.13
N SER A 63 10.32 -25.60 6.28
CA SER A 63 11.48 -25.41 5.39
C SER A 63 11.24 -25.82 3.92
N LYS A 64 10.20 -26.59 3.63
CA LYS A 64 9.77 -26.95 2.26
C LYS A 64 8.79 -25.94 1.65
N VAL A 65 8.28 -24.98 2.44
CA VAL A 65 7.34 -23.99 1.95
C VAL A 65 8.02 -23.05 0.96
N LYS A 66 7.42 -22.90 -0.20
CA LYS A 66 7.77 -21.89 -1.22
C LYS A 66 6.69 -20.84 -1.26
N PHE A 67 7.02 -19.63 -1.71
CA PHE A 67 6.03 -18.58 -1.89
C PHE A 67 6.29 -17.74 -3.14
N GLU A 68 5.21 -17.18 -3.66
CA GLU A 68 5.19 -16.12 -4.66
C GLU A 68 4.50 -14.91 -4.03
N SER A 69 5.10 -13.73 -4.14
CA SER A 69 4.59 -12.50 -3.51
C SER A 69 4.67 -11.32 -4.47
N ASN A 70 3.62 -10.49 -4.46
CA ASN A 70 3.63 -9.18 -5.13
C ASN A 70 3.61 -8.02 -4.12
N VAL A 71 3.88 -8.28 -2.83
CA VAL A 71 3.84 -7.27 -1.77
C VAL A 71 4.91 -6.20 -2.02
N ASP A 72 4.44 -4.96 -2.09
CA ASP A 72 5.26 -3.75 -2.17
C ASP A 72 4.84 -2.82 -1.03
N THR A 73 5.58 -2.84 0.07
CA THR A 73 5.27 -2.02 1.24
C THR A 73 5.55 -0.53 1.03
N THR A 74 6.20 -0.15 -0.06
CA THR A 74 6.42 1.27 -0.41
C THR A 74 5.19 1.94 -1.01
N LYS A 75 4.15 1.15 -1.32
CA LYS A 75 2.90 1.63 -1.92
C LYS A 75 1.70 1.07 -1.18
N HIS A 76 0.75 1.93 -0.83
CA HIS A 76 -0.53 1.47 -0.29
C HIS A 76 -1.29 0.62 -1.33
N GLY A 77 -1.99 -0.39 -0.87
CA GLY A 77 -2.72 -1.28 -1.77
C GLY A 77 -3.05 -2.62 -1.14
N ASN A 78 -3.65 -3.48 -1.96
CA ASN A 78 -3.94 -4.86 -1.60
C ASN A 78 -3.02 -5.79 -2.39
N TYR A 79 -2.36 -6.67 -1.68
CA TYR A 79 -1.37 -7.59 -2.19
C TYR A 79 -1.67 -9.01 -1.74
N GLN A 80 -0.96 -9.97 -2.29
CA GLN A 80 -1.12 -11.37 -1.93
C GLN A 80 0.23 -12.08 -1.87
N VAL A 81 0.30 -13.04 -0.95
CA VAL A 81 1.34 -14.06 -0.93
C VAL A 81 0.68 -15.41 -1.13
N LYS A 82 1.11 -16.13 -2.15
CA LYS A 82 0.69 -17.51 -2.39
C LYS A 82 1.76 -18.44 -1.86
N TYR A 83 1.44 -19.18 -0.81
CA TYR A 83 2.29 -20.23 -0.27
C TYR A 83 1.99 -21.57 -0.93
N THR A 84 3.03 -22.36 -1.11
CA THR A 84 2.96 -23.70 -1.68
C THR A 84 3.83 -24.63 -0.87
N VAL A 85 3.30 -25.78 -0.46
CA VAL A 85 4.06 -26.85 0.14
C VAL A 85 3.83 -28.15 -0.64
N GLU A 86 4.87 -28.93 -0.78
CA GLU A 86 4.83 -30.23 -1.44
C GLU A 86 5.41 -31.29 -0.50
N ASP A 87 4.70 -32.39 -0.37
CA ASP A 87 5.14 -33.56 0.38
C ASP A 87 4.58 -34.82 -0.28
N ASN A 88 5.43 -35.84 -0.50
CA ASN A 88 5.07 -37.10 -1.19
C ASN A 88 4.31 -36.89 -2.50
N ASP A 89 4.81 -36.02 -3.37
CA ASP A 89 4.22 -35.65 -4.67
C ASP A 89 2.80 -35.03 -4.59
N VAL A 90 2.37 -34.61 -3.38
CA VAL A 90 1.12 -33.90 -3.17
C VAL A 90 1.40 -32.46 -2.81
N THR A 91 0.78 -31.55 -3.55
CA THR A 91 0.95 -30.11 -3.37
C THR A 91 -0.28 -29.48 -2.70
N PHE A 92 -0.04 -28.58 -1.74
CA PHE A 92 -1.08 -27.76 -1.12
C PHE A 92 -0.71 -26.27 -1.20
N ASN A 93 -1.72 -25.43 -1.44
CA ASN A 93 -1.54 -23.99 -1.57
C ASN A 93 -2.43 -23.24 -0.58
N LYS A 94 -1.93 -22.08 -0.11
CA LYS A 94 -2.72 -21.14 0.70
C LYS A 94 -2.35 -19.70 0.36
N ILE A 95 -3.32 -18.79 0.47
CA ILE A 95 -3.12 -17.36 0.17
C ILE A 95 -3.20 -16.56 1.46
N LEU A 96 -2.23 -15.68 1.67
CA LEU A 96 -2.27 -14.59 2.64
C LEU A 96 -2.56 -13.30 1.88
N ASN A 97 -3.62 -12.60 2.27
CA ASN A 97 -3.89 -11.24 1.78
C ASN A 97 -3.11 -10.24 2.64
N VAL A 98 -2.47 -9.27 2.00
CA VAL A 98 -1.70 -8.22 2.68
C VAL A 98 -2.26 -6.88 2.24
N LYS A 99 -2.76 -6.10 3.20
CA LYS A 99 -3.21 -4.73 2.97
C LYS A 99 -2.13 -3.77 3.48
N VAL A 100 -1.52 -3.01 2.59
CA VAL A 100 -0.60 -1.93 2.98
C VAL A 100 -1.42 -0.64 3.07
N VAL A 101 -1.41 0.00 4.23
CA VAL A 101 -2.14 1.24 4.51
C VAL A 101 -1.15 2.38 4.76
N SER A 102 -1.59 3.59 4.44
CA SER A 102 -0.90 4.82 4.81
C SER A 102 -1.78 5.55 5.84
N ASP A 103 -1.14 6.18 6.79
CA ASP A 103 -1.77 7.10 7.74
C ASP A 103 -2.01 8.50 7.14
N TYR A 104 -1.56 8.69 5.88
CA TYR A 104 -1.79 9.92 5.10
C TYR A 104 -2.05 9.60 3.63
N ASP A 105 -2.74 10.51 2.97
CA ASP A 105 -2.91 10.53 1.52
C ASP A 105 -2.29 11.80 0.93
N TYR A 106 -1.68 11.69 -0.25
CA TYR A 106 -1.24 12.87 -0.97
C TYR A 106 -2.41 13.53 -1.69
N LEU A 107 -2.73 14.76 -1.33
CA LEU A 107 -3.79 15.52 -1.98
C LEU A 107 -3.58 15.63 -3.49
N SER A 108 -2.34 15.58 -3.94
CA SER A 108 -1.96 15.58 -5.35
C SER A 108 -2.27 14.28 -6.10
N ASP A 109 -2.68 13.22 -5.42
CA ASP A 109 -3.14 11.99 -6.05
C ASP A 109 -4.65 11.99 -6.32
N PHE A 110 -5.39 12.92 -5.67
CA PHE A 110 -6.82 13.09 -5.91
C PHE A 110 -7.10 13.97 -7.11
N GLU A 111 -8.23 13.74 -7.76
CA GLU A 111 -8.73 14.65 -8.77
C GLU A 111 -9.21 15.95 -8.11
N TRP A 112 -8.78 17.09 -8.64
CA TRP A 112 -9.28 18.37 -8.18
C TRP A 112 -10.71 18.62 -8.65
N LYS A 113 -11.54 19.21 -7.82
CA LYS A 113 -12.88 19.67 -8.19
C LYS A 113 -12.81 20.84 -9.15
N SER A 114 -11.86 21.73 -8.95
CA SER A 114 -11.55 22.83 -9.88
C SER A 114 -10.12 23.31 -9.70
N VAL A 115 -9.57 23.83 -10.78
CA VAL A 115 -8.26 24.49 -10.79
C VAL A 115 -8.31 25.73 -11.65
N SER A 116 -7.71 26.82 -11.19
CA SER A 116 -7.51 28.05 -11.95
C SER A 116 -6.12 28.60 -11.72
N THR A 117 -5.56 29.25 -12.72
CA THR A 117 -4.24 29.87 -12.68
C THR A 117 -4.27 31.15 -13.54
N ALA A 118 -3.48 32.15 -13.16
CA ALA A 118 -3.39 33.37 -13.94
C ALA A 118 -2.56 33.17 -15.21
N TRP A 119 -1.63 32.23 -15.22
CA TRP A 119 -0.77 31.95 -16.35
C TRP A 119 -0.28 30.49 -16.34
N GLY A 120 -0.03 29.96 -17.55
CA GLY A 120 0.51 28.61 -17.74
C GLY A 120 -0.47 27.48 -17.38
N THR A 121 0.05 26.28 -17.32
CA THR A 121 -0.70 25.07 -16.98
C THR A 121 -0.31 24.61 -15.57
N PRO A 122 -1.26 24.38 -14.66
CA PRO A 122 -0.98 23.79 -13.37
C PRO A 122 -0.31 22.42 -13.53
N ARG A 123 0.69 22.15 -12.70
CA ARG A 123 1.40 20.87 -12.67
C ARG A 123 0.97 20.06 -11.44
N ARG A 124 0.92 18.77 -11.59
CA ARG A 124 0.61 17.80 -10.52
C ARG A 124 1.56 16.63 -10.62
N ASN A 125 2.26 16.32 -9.53
CA ASN A 125 3.20 15.21 -9.42
C ASN A 125 4.25 15.17 -10.54
N SER A 126 4.66 16.32 -11.03
CA SER A 126 5.57 16.44 -12.16
C SER A 126 6.38 17.74 -12.08
N ASN A 127 7.69 17.60 -12.09
CA ASN A 127 8.63 18.72 -12.12
C ASN A 127 8.38 19.79 -11.05
N ILE A 128 8.11 19.35 -9.82
CA ILE A 128 7.94 20.23 -8.66
C ILE A 128 9.27 20.37 -7.96
N GLN A 129 9.79 21.59 -7.85
CA GLN A 129 11.06 21.86 -7.20
C GLN A 129 10.89 22.97 -6.16
N GLY A 130 11.44 22.76 -4.99
CA GLY A 130 11.45 23.73 -3.90
C GLY A 130 12.83 23.81 -3.26
N ARG A 131 13.04 24.85 -2.44
CA ARG A 131 14.25 25.00 -1.64
C ARG A 131 14.00 24.50 -0.22
N VAL A 132 14.85 23.59 0.25
CA VAL A 132 14.79 23.04 1.60
C VAL A 132 16.18 23.15 2.22
N ASN A 133 16.29 23.85 3.32
CA ASN A 133 17.57 24.11 3.99
C ASN A 133 18.67 24.63 3.03
N GLY A 134 18.29 25.56 2.14
CA GLY A 134 19.19 26.15 1.16
C GLY A 134 19.46 25.33 -0.10
N ASN A 135 19.01 24.09 -0.18
CA ASN A 135 19.23 23.19 -1.32
C ASN A 135 17.97 23.02 -2.16
N ILE A 136 18.12 22.94 -3.48
CA ILE A 136 17.01 22.60 -4.38
C ILE A 136 16.70 21.11 -4.26
N LYS A 137 15.44 20.79 -4.00
CA LYS A 137 14.93 19.44 -3.93
C LYS A 137 13.79 19.26 -4.95
N THR A 138 13.80 18.15 -5.67
CA THR A 138 12.68 17.73 -6.52
C THR A 138 11.74 16.85 -5.73
N PHE A 139 10.44 17.10 -5.88
CA PHE A 139 9.36 16.38 -5.22
C PHE A 139 8.56 15.59 -6.24
N GLU A 140 8.29 14.32 -5.95
CA GLU A 140 7.46 13.45 -6.77
C GLU A 140 5.97 13.74 -6.58
N LYS A 141 5.61 14.29 -5.42
CA LYS A 141 4.23 14.65 -5.05
C LYS A 141 4.11 16.13 -4.80
N GLY A 142 3.02 16.73 -5.29
CA GLY A 142 2.74 18.14 -5.08
C GLY A 142 2.15 18.85 -6.29
N PHE A 143 2.06 20.16 -6.16
CA PHE A 143 1.49 21.06 -7.16
C PHE A 143 2.46 22.18 -7.52
N GLY A 144 2.47 22.54 -8.79
CA GLY A 144 3.05 23.79 -9.28
C GLY A 144 1.96 24.62 -9.97
N ILE A 145 1.70 25.81 -9.47
CA ILE A 145 0.66 26.69 -9.99
C ILE A 145 1.13 28.15 -9.95
N HIS A 146 0.80 28.90 -11.00
CA HIS A 146 1.13 30.33 -11.05
C HIS A 146 0.14 31.13 -10.18
N ALA A 147 0.64 32.12 -9.45
CA ALA A 147 -0.21 33.09 -8.74
C ALA A 147 -0.99 33.94 -9.78
N ASN A 148 -2.13 34.31 -9.43
CA ASN A 148 -3.23 34.05 -8.61
C ASN A 148 -3.92 32.71 -8.91
N GLY A 149 -3.38 31.63 -8.44
CA GLY A 149 -3.91 30.29 -8.67
C GLY A 149 -4.78 29.80 -7.51
N LYS A 150 -5.71 28.91 -7.84
CA LYS A 150 -6.57 28.23 -6.86
C LYS A 150 -6.78 26.79 -7.28
N ILE A 151 -6.61 25.87 -6.32
CA ILE A 151 -6.97 24.46 -6.48
C ILE A 151 -8.04 24.15 -5.43
N THR A 152 -9.10 23.47 -5.84
CA THR A 152 -10.22 23.10 -4.95
C THR A 152 -10.45 21.60 -5.02
N TYR A 153 -10.64 20.99 -3.86
CA TYR A 153 -11.00 19.60 -3.70
C TYR A 153 -12.35 19.46 -3.03
N ASP A 154 -13.01 18.36 -3.27
CA ASP A 154 -14.12 17.86 -2.48
C ASP A 154 -13.61 16.68 -1.66
N LEU A 155 -13.60 16.84 -0.35
CA LEU A 155 -13.15 15.83 0.60
C LEU A 155 -14.26 15.37 1.53
N SER A 156 -15.53 15.62 1.13
CA SER A 156 -16.70 15.33 1.96
C SER A 156 -16.94 13.85 2.23
N ASP A 157 -16.33 12.97 1.43
CA ASP A 157 -16.34 11.51 1.58
C ASP A 157 -15.13 10.96 2.36
N LYS A 158 -14.30 11.85 2.92
CA LYS A 158 -13.05 11.54 3.60
C LYS A 158 -13.08 12.04 5.04
N GLU A 159 -12.38 11.33 5.90
CA GLU A 159 -12.20 11.70 7.31
C GLU A 159 -10.73 12.07 7.57
N TYR A 160 -10.37 13.35 7.28
CA TYR A 160 -9.06 13.90 7.59
C TYR A 160 -9.15 14.92 8.71
N ASP A 161 -8.25 14.84 9.66
CA ASP A 161 -8.12 15.78 10.78
C ASP A 161 -6.96 16.75 10.62
N THR A 162 -5.99 16.42 9.75
CA THR A 162 -4.76 17.18 9.58
C THR A 162 -4.45 17.40 8.09
N PHE A 163 -3.94 18.60 7.77
CA PHE A 163 -3.36 18.91 6.46
C PHE A 163 -1.95 19.48 6.67
N GLU A 164 -0.98 18.84 6.04
CA GLU A 164 0.42 19.27 6.03
C GLU A 164 0.89 19.58 4.62
N ALA A 165 1.64 20.65 4.45
CA ALA A 165 2.23 21.01 3.16
C ALA A 165 3.55 21.77 3.34
N LEU A 166 4.52 21.46 2.49
CA LEU A 166 5.68 22.32 2.27
C LEU A 166 5.31 23.33 1.17
N LEU A 167 5.47 24.60 1.46
CA LEU A 167 5.08 25.71 0.58
C LEU A 167 6.30 26.55 0.21
N GLY A 168 6.42 26.96 -1.03
CA GLY A 168 7.55 27.76 -1.48
C GLY A 168 7.40 28.25 -2.91
N VAL A 169 8.37 29.05 -3.36
CA VAL A 169 8.48 29.46 -4.75
C VAL A 169 9.11 28.32 -5.56
N ASP A 170 8.46 27.95 -6.65
CA ASP A 170 8.95 26.88 -7.54
C ASP A 170 10.31 27.25 -8.14
N GLN A 171 11.26 26.35 -7.93
CA GLN A 171 12.64 26.53 -8.39
C GLN A 171 12.89 26.02 -9.81
N SER A 172 11.92 25.32 -10.43
CA SER A 172 12.08 24.74 -11.78
C SER A 172 12.05 25.76 -12.91
N SER A 173 11.54 26.96 -12.66
CA SER A 173 11.32 28.02 -13.67
C SER A 173 12.18 29.26 -13.45
N ILE A 174 13.34 29.10 -12.85
CA ILE A 174 14.16 30.22 -12.39
C ILE A 174 14.80 30.97 -13.57
N GLN A 175 14.58 32.27 -13.59
CA GLN A 175 15.33 33.22 -14.40
C GLN A 175 16.35 33.96 -13.51
N PRO A 176 17.51 34.33 -14.02
CA PRO A 176 18.42 35.21 -13.31
C PRO A 176 17.67 36.48 -12.85
N ASN A 177 17.90 36.90 -11.59
CA ASN A 177 17.23 38.02 -10.93
C ASN A 177 15.72 37.87 -10.71
N ASN A 178 15.27 36.64 -10.44
CA ASN A 178 13.88 36.37 -10.11
C ASN A 178 13.54 36.93 -8.72
N ASN A 179 12.70 37.97 -8.66
CA ASN A 179 12.14 38.54 -7.43
C ASN A 179 10.72 38.00 -7.17
N SER A 180 10.44 36.78 -7.59
CA SER A 180 9.13 36.16 -7.36
C SER A 180 8.82 36.09 -5.89
N SER A 181 7.59 36.45 -5.55
CA SER A 181 7.06 36.33 -4.20
C SER A 181 5.64 35.77 -4.26
N ILE A 182 5.26 35.03 -3.22
CA ILE A 182 3.95 34.41 -3.14
C ILE A 182 3.45 34.34 -1.71
N LYS A 183 2.14 34.39 -1.54
CA LYS A 183 1.47 34.10 -0.29
C LYS A 183 0.47 32.98 -0.49
N PHE A 184 0.52 31.97 0.36
CA PHE A 184 -0.41 30.85 0.35
C PHE A 184 -1.53 31.05 1.37
N LYS A 185 -2.70 30.51 1.03
CA LYS A 185 -3.84 30.41 1.96
C LYS A 185 -4.44 29.01 1.84
N ILE A 186 -4.73 28.43 2.98
CA ILE A 186 -5.50 27.19 3.10
C ILE A 186 -6.90 27.57 3.56
N ILE A 187 -7.89 27.16 2.78
CA ILE A 187 -9.29 27.51 3.02
C ILE A 187 -10.08 26.20 3.06
N ALA A 188 -10.84 25.97 4.12
CA ALA A 188 -11.81 24.89 4.20
C ALA A 188 -13.19 25.48 4.53
N ASP A 189 -14.22 25.02 3.81
CA ASP A 189 -15.62 25.42 3.98
C ASP A 189 -15.83 26.95 4.02
N GLY A 190 -15.06 27.64 3.17
CA GLY A 190 -15.11 29.10 3.08
C GLY A 190 -14.34 29.86 4.17
N LYS A 191 -13.73 29.16 5.13
CA LYS A 191 -12.93 29.76 6.20
C LYS A 191 -11.44 29.62 5.90
N VAL A 192 -10.66 30.70 6.13
CA VAL A 192 -9.20 30.65 6.08
C VAL A 192 -8.71 29.92 7.32
N LEU A 193 -8.13 28.75 7.16
CA LEU A 193 -7.52 27.95 8.24
C LEU A 193 -6.08 28.38 8.51
N ALA A 194 -5.32 28.68 7.46
CA ALA A 194 -3.94 29.11 7.56
C ALA A 194 -3.55 30.05 6.40
N SER A 195 -2.56 30.89 6.63
CA SER A 195 -1.89 31.62 5.58
C SER A 195 -0.43 31.83 5.91
N THR A 196 0.45 31.81 4.93
CA THR A 196 1.87 32.15 5.12
C THR A 196 2.07 33.66 5.17
N ASP A 197 3.24 34.10 5.62
CA ASP A 197 3.78 35.38 5.19
C ASP A 197 4.11 35.36 3.71
N VAL A 198 4.63 36.43 3.18
CA VAL A 198 5.10 36.47 1.80
C VAL A 198 6.41 35.69 1.73
N LEU A 199 6.39 34.58 0.99
CA LEU A 199 7.58 33.80 0.67
C LEU A 199 8.24 34.37 -0.58
N VAL A 200 9.54 34.44 -0.58
CA VAL A 200 10.33 34.90 -1.71
C VAL A 200 11.18 33.76 -2.28
N TYR A 201 11.74 34.02 -3.45
CA TYR A 201 12.48 33.01 -4.21
C TYR A 201 13.60 32.28 -3.43
N TYR A 202 14.20 32.91 -2.45
CA TYR A 202 15.31 32.36 -1.65
C TYR A 202 14.88 31.68 -0.34
N ASP A 203 13.58 31.66 -0.06
CA ASP A 203 13.02 30.98 1.14
C ASP A 203 12.92 29.46 0.96
#